data_d81f4ad5f4d4071d87614aacc9af8821
#
_entry.id   d81f4ad5f4d4071d87614aacc9af8821
#
_cell.length_a   1.000
_cell.length_b   1.000
_cell.length_c   1.000
_cell.angle_alpha   90.00
_cell.angle_beta   90.00
_cell.angle_gamma   90.00
#
_symmetry.space_group_name_H-M   'P 1'
#
loop_
_entity.id
_entity.type
_entity.pdbx_description
1 polymer ?
#
loop_
_entity_poly.entity_id
_entity_poly.type
_entity_poly.pdbx_seq_one_letter_code
_entity_poly.pdbx_strand_id
1 'polypeptide(L)'
;MYPITLNLRGRRCLVVGGGAVAERKVQGLLAAEAKVSLVSPELSPALRELAQAGRIGWQQRAFVPEDAAGAFLIFAATSRPLVQQAVLRAAQEAGALVNVADMPEACDFQVPAVLRRDGLLLSVATSGASPALAAVLRARLEREIGPEYAMLARLLAALRTPLLKLPLSGPAKKMLFQKMLDSDILQWLRDGRKQRAAAHVEAVFGHLLPVGRILDALPDAPWTDTNP
;
A
#
# COMPACT_ATOMS: atom_id res chain seq x y z
N MET A 1 17.54 -7.49 -7.46
CA MET A 1 16.51 -6.93 -6.57
C MET A 1 15.55 -8.03 -6.12
N TYR A 2 15.25 -8.08 -4.82
CA TYR A 2 14.30 -9.05 -4.23
C TYR A 2 12.98 -8.36 -3.92
N PRO A 3 11.81 -8.80 -4.46
CA PRO A 3 10.53 -8.15 -4.23
C PRO A 3 9.97 -8.50 -2.85
N ILE A 4 9.73 -7.49 -2.05
CA ILE A 4 9.09 -7.59 -0.74
C ILE A 4 8.06 -6.47 -0.57
N THR A 5 7.08 -6.70 0.30
CA THR A 5 6.20 -5.66 0.81
C THR A 5 6.52 -5.41 2.27
N LEU A 6 6.75 -4.14 2.63
CA LEU A 6 7.07 -3.73 3.99
C LEU A 6 5.80 -3.29 4.73
N ASN A 7 5.60 -3.79 5.92
CA ASN A 7 4.62 -3.25 6.85
C ASN A 7 5.22 -2.05 7.58
N LEU A 8 4.80 -0.85 7.20
CA LEU A 8 5.27 0.41 7.76
C LEU A 8 4.34 0.99 8.82
N ARG A 9 3.23 0.32 9.15
CA ARG A 9 2.25 0.81 10.14
C ARG A 9 2.95 1.14 11.46
N GLY A 10 2.89 2.42 11.85
CA GLY A 10 3.51 2.93 13.06
C GLY A 10 5.04 2.98 13.07
N ARG A 11 5.72 2.54 11.99
CA ARG A 11 7.17 2.63 11.85
C ARG A 11 7.62 4.06 11.56
N ARG A 12 8.69 4.50 12.19
CA ARG A 12 9.29 5.81 11.94
C ARG A 12 9.98 5.81 10.58
N CYS A 13 9.58 6.74 9.71
CA CYS A 13 10.19 6.99 8.41
C CYS A 13 10.63 8.45 8.32
N LEU A 14 11.87 8.69 7.94
CA LEU A 14 12.46 10.01 7.79
C LEU A 14 12.50 10.39 6.31
N VAL A 15 12.09 11.63 6.00
CA VAL A 15 12.26 12.22 4.67
C VAL A 15 13.09 13.49 4.83
N VAL A 16 14.21 13.57 4.13
CA VAL A 16 15.09 14.76 4.10
C VAL A 16 14.91 15.49 2.77
N GLY A 17 14.33 16.68 2.85
CA GLY A 17 13.95 17.51 1.71
C GLY A 17 12.47 17.87 1.74
N GLY A 18 12.06 18.96 1.09
CA GLY A 18 10.72 19.53 1.15
C GLY A 18 10.07 19.84 -0.20
N GLY A 19 10.64 19.35 -1.31
CA GLY A 19 10.14 19.57 -2.67
C GLY A 19 9.21 18.45 -3.17
N ALA A 20 8.88 18.47 -4.46
CA ALA A 20 7.95 17.53 -5.11
C ALA A 20 8.36 16.06 -4.98
N VAL A 21 9.67 15.75 -4.94
CA VAL A 21 10.14 14.37 -4.72
C VAL A 21 9.80 13.92 -3.31
N ALA A 22 10.04 14.76 -2.29
CA ALA A 22 9.70 14.49 -0.90
C ALA A 22 8.20 14.31 -0.72
N GLU A 23 7.38 15.17 -1.34
CA GLU A 23 5.92 15.10 -1.30
C GLU A 23 5.40 13.74 -1.77
N ARG A 24 5.87 13.26 -2.92
CA ARG A 24 5.49 11.93 -3.44
C ARG A 24 5.90 10.79 -2.49
N LYS A 25 7.08 10.88 -1.84
CA LYS A 25 7.52 9.89 -0.85
C LYS A 25 6.64 9.93 0.40
N VAL A 26 6.36 11.11 0.92
CA VAL A 26 5.48 11.33 2.09
C VAL A 26 4.09 10.75 1.84
N GLN A 27 3.47 11.02 0.70
CA GLN A 27 2.15 10.46 0.36
C GLN A 27 2.16 8.94 0.36
N GLY A 28 3.19 8.30 -0.22
CA GLY A 28 3.33 6.84 -0.22
C GLY A 28 3.51 6.25 1.19
N LEU A 29 4.25 6.94 2.05
CA LEU A 29 4.49 6.55 3.45
C LEU A 29 3.21 6.69 4.29
N LEU A 30 2.48 7.79 4.14
CA LEU A 30 1.21 8.02 4.82
C LEU A 30 0.15 6.97 4.40
N ALA A 31 0.11 6.62 3.12
CA ALA A 31 -0.76 5.55 2.61
C ALA A 31 -0.39 4.17 3.15
N ALA A 32 0.83 3.99 3.67
CA ALA A 32 1.30 2.80 4.36
C ALA A 32 1.24 2.93 5.90
N GLU A 33 0.55 3.95 6.43
CA GLU A 33 0.36 4.23 7.85
C GLU A 33 1.69 4.41 8.64
N ALA A 34 2.74 4.87 7.97
CA ALA A 34 4.02 5.16 8.61
C ALA A 34 3.93 6.42 9.48
N LYS A 35 4.76 6.49 10.52
CA LYS A 35 5.02 7.73 11.26
C LYS A 35 6.09 8.53 10.52
N VAL A 36 5.66 9.58 9.80
CA VAL A 36 6.55 10.36 8.95
C VAL A 36 7.13 11.55 9.70
N SER A 37 8.47 11.63 9.72
CA SER A 37 9.23 12.80 10.12
C SER A 37 9.89 13.42 8.88
N LEU A 38 9.84 14.74 8.76
CA LEU A 38 10.42 15.46 7.64
C LEU A 38 11.37 16.53 8.14
N VAL A 39 12.56 16.60 7.54
CA VAL A 39 13.58 17.62 7.86
C VAL A 39 13.90 18.39 6.58
N SER A 40 13.58 19.67 6.58
CA SER A 40 13.87 20.60 5.49
C SER A 40 13.74 22.05 5.96
N PRO A 41 14.58 22.99 5.49
CA PRO A 41 14.38 24.42 5.73
C PRO A 41 13.07 24.95 5.17
N GLU A 42 12.61 24.40 4.04
CA GLU A 42 11.40 24.82 3.32
C GLU A 42 10.55 23.62 2.90
N LEU A 43 9.24 23.84 2.81
CA LEU A 43 8.27 22.85 2.33
C LEU A 43 7.49 23.36 1.15
N SER A 44 7.12 22.44 0.25
CA SER A 44 6.03 22.70 -0.73
C SER A 44 4.73 23.02 -0.02
N PRO A 45 3.78 23.72 -0.67
CA PRO A 45 2.46 24.01 -0.08
C PRO A 45 1.75 22.78 0.46
N ALA A 46 1.73 21.70 -0.29
CA ALA A 46 1.07 20.44 0.09
C ALA A 46 1.72 19.78 1.34
N LEU A 47 3.06 19.79 1.43
CA LEU A 47 3.74 19.27 2.63
C LEU A 47 3.51 20.15 3.85
N ARG A 48 3.39 21.48 3.67
CA ARG A 48 3.08 22.41 4.74
C ARG A 48 1.68 22.18 5.31
N GLU A 49 0.70 21.95 4.45
CA GLU A 49 -0.67 21.57 4.86
C GLU A 49 -0.67 20.27 5.68
N LEU A 50 0.07 19.25 5.24
CA LEU A 50 0.19 18.00 5.99
C LEU A 50 0.85 18.19 7.36
N ALA A 51 1.85 19.06 7.46
CA ALA A 51 2.50 19.37 8.72
C ALA A 51 1.57 20.15 9.67
N GLN A 52 0.85 21.15 9.16
CA GLN A 52 -0.15 21.92 9.93
C GLN A 52 -1.31 21.05 10.42
N ALA A 53 -1.72 20.07 9.61
CA ALA A 53 -2.74 19.08 9.99
C ALA A 53 -2.23 17.98 10.96
N GLY A 54 -0.96 18.05 11.39
CA GLY A 54 -0.36 17.06 12.30
C GLY A 54 -0.19 15.66 11.68
N ARG A 55 -0.30 15.55 10.35
CA ARG A 55 -0.15 14.29 9.62
C ARG A 55 1.31 13.85 9.49
N ILE A 56 2.24 14.80 9.54
CA ILE A 56 3.71 14.60 9.52
C ILE A 56 4.36 15.48 10.57
N GLY A 57 5.46 15.00 11.17
CA GLY A 57 6.33 15.85 11.98
C GLY A 57 7.27 16.62 11.06
N TRP A 58 7.39 17.95 11.21
CA TRP A 58 8.30 18.76 10.44
C TRP A 58 9.30 19.48 11.33
N GLN A 59 10.57 19.40 10.97
CA GLN A 59 11.65 20.17 11.56
C GLN A 59 12.17 21.18 10.54
N GLN A 60 11.89 22.45 10.77
CA GLN A 60 12.27 23.56 9.87
C GLN A 60 13.74 23.94 10.04
N ARG A 61 14.64 23.08 9.59
CA ARG A 61 16.09 23.27 9.62
C ARG A 61 16.81 22.37 8.63
N ALA A 62 18.10 22.56 8.49
CA ALA A 62 18.95 21.60 7.78
C ALA A 62 19.01 20.25 8.53
N PHE A 63 19.29 19.18 7.78
CA PHE A 63 19.50 17.83 8.29
C PHE A 63 20.77 17.79 9.17
N VAL A 64 20.69 17.04 10.26
CA VAL A 64 21.82 16.63 11.10
C VAL A 64 21.80 15.11 11.27
N PRO A 65 22.97 14.43 11.48
CA PRO A 65 23.04 12.96 11.54
C PRO A 65 22.12 12.34 12.58
N GLU A 66 21.89 13.02 13.69
CA GLU A 66 21.03 12.56 14.80
C GLU A 66 19.56 12.36 14.37
N ASP A 67 19.13 12.99 13.28
CA ASP A 67 17.77 12.82 12.73
C ASP A 67 17.51 11.39 12.27
N ALA A 68 18.56 10.65 11.89
CA ALA A 68 18.47 9.26 11.44
C ALA A 68 18.15 8.28 12.58
N ALA A 69 18.40 8.67 13.84
CA ALA A 69 18.26 7.78 14.99
C ALA A 69 16.85 7.17 15.10
N GLY A 70 16.76 5.84 15.14
CA GLY A 70 15.49 5.11 15.28
C GLY A 70 14.57 5.14 14.05
N ALA A 71 15.02 5.70 12.92
CA ALA A 71 14.30 5.58 11.66
C ALA A 71 14.43 4.16 11.10
N PHE A 72 13.32 3.62 10.56
CA PHE A 72 13.29 2.34 9.86
C PHE A 72 13.62 2.52 8.38
N LEU A 73 13.04 3.55 7.76
CA LEU A 73 13.33 3.96 6.39
C LEU A 73 13.73 5.42 6.34
N ILE A 74 14.70 5.74 5.49
CA ILE A 74 15.15 7.12 5.24
C ILE A 74 15.14 7.41 3.75
N PHE A 75 14.54 8.55 3.38
CA PHE A 75 14.56 9.07 2.03
C PHE A 75 15.38 10.37 1.98
N ALA A 76 16.48 10.37 1.23
CA ALA A 76 17.20 11.59 0.86
C ALA A 76 16.57 12.18 -0.40
N ALA A 77 15.55 13.00 -0.24
CA ALA A 77 14.75 13.62 -1.31
C ALA A 77 15.16 15.08 -1.55
N THR A 78 16.44 15.33 -1.63
CA THR A 78 17.06 16.64 -1.85
C THR A 78 18.00 16.60 -3.05
N SER A 79 18.17 17.72 -3.74
CA SER A 79 19.13 17.86 -4.84
C SER A 79 20.54 18.27 -4.39
N ARG A 80 20.78 18.37 -3.08
CA ARG A 80 22.08 18.79 -2.51
C ARG A 80 22.99 17.58 -2.28
N PRO A 81 24.07 17.36 -3.08
CA PRO A 81 24.89 16.14 -2.97
C PRO A 81 25.53 15.94 -1.59
N LEU A 82 25.99 17.02 -0.94
CA LEU A 82 26.58 16.93 0.39
C LEU A 82 25.57 16.46 1.45
N VAL A 83 24.29 16.89 1.32
CA VAL A 83 23.22 16.43 2.22
C VAL A 83 22.88 14.98 1.93
N GLN A 84 22.81 14.56 0.66
CA GLN A 84 22.56 13.16 0.28
C GLN A 84 23.63 12.24 0.88
N GLN A 85 24.91 12.61 0.79
CA GLN A 85 26.02 11.86 1.38
C GLN A 85 25.94 11.80 2.91
N ALA A 86 25.59 12.92 3.57
CA ALA A 86 25.41 12.95 5.01
C ALA A 86 24.26 12.04 5.46
N VAL A 87 23.12 12.07 4.75
CA VAL A 87 21.97 11.20 5.01
C VAL A 87 22.33 9.73 4.82
N LEU A 88 23.06 9.40 3.74
CA LEU A 88 23.50 8.03 3.47
C LEU A 88 24.35 7.46 4.62
N ARG A 89 25.36 8.22 5.06
CA ARG A 89 26.23 7.82 6.20
C ARG A 89 25.43 7.65 7.48
N ALA A 90 24.60 8.62 7.82
CA ALA A 90 23.77 8.55 9.03
C ALA A 90 22.76 7.38 9.00
N ALA A 91 22.21 7.06 7.83
CA ALA A 91 21.35 5.90 7.66
C ALA A 91 22.09 4.57 7.90
N GLN A 92 23.30 4.44 7.35
CA GLN A 92 24.16 3.26 7.55
C GLN A 92 24.54 3.08 9.03
N GLU A 93 24.95 4.17 9.70
CA GLU A 93 25.27 4.17 11.14
C GLU A 93 24.05 3.80 12.00
N ALA A 94 22.86 4.26 11.61
CA ALA A 94 21.60 3.96 12.30
C ALA A 94 21.03 2.57 11.98
N GLY A 95 21.59 1.83 11.01
CA GLY A 95 21.03 0.57 10.51
C GLY A 95 19.67 0.72 9.82
N ALA A 96 19.37 1.90 9.29
CA ALA A 96 18.13 2.19 8.58
C ALA A 96 18.27 1.91 7.09
N LEU A 97 17.19 1.43 6.45
CA LEU A 97 17.16 1.29 5.00
C LEU A 97 17.07 2.66 4.33
N VAL A 98 17.90 2.91 3.31
CA VAL A 98 17.99 4.22 2.67
C VAL A 98 17.67 4.19 1.19
N ASN A 99 16.97 5.23 0.74
CA ASN A 99 16.77 5.54 -0.68
C ASN A 99 17.22 6.99 -0.93
N VAL A 100 18.22 7.14 -1.78
CA VAL A 100 18.78 8.45 -2.16
C VAL A 100 18.29 8.80 -3.56
N ALA A 101 17.73 9.99 -3.74
CA ALA A 101 17.32 10.47 -5.05
C ALA A 101 18.54 10.59 -5.97
N ASP A 102 18.38 10.14 -7.22
CA ASP A 102 19.38 10.21 -8.29
C ASP A 102 20.69 9.43 -8.04
N MET A 103 20.73 8.55 -7.01
CA MET A 103 21.86 7.68 -6.68
C MET A 103 21.42 6.23 -6.50
N PRO A 104 20.97 5.54 -7.56
CA PRO A 104 20.39 4.20 -7.46
C PRO A 104 21.34 3.14 -6.90
N GLU A 105 22.66 3.30 -7.10
CA GLU A 105 23.71 2.42 -6.59
C GLU A 105 23.91 2.53 -5.06
N ALA A 106 23.50 3.65 -4.46
CA ALA A 106 23.60 3.88 -3.02
C ALA A 106 22.29 3.52 -2.27
N CYS A 107 21.29 2.99 -2.99
CA CYS A 107 19.99 2.67 -2.42
C CYS A 107 19.89 1.20 -1.97
N ASP A 108 19.46 0.96 -0.73
CA ASP A 108 19.13 -0.39 -0.25
C ASP A 108 17.87 -0.93 -0.92
N PHE A 109 16.95 -0.04 -1.35
CA PHE A 109 15.69 -0.40 -1.97
C PHE A 109 15.26 0.62 -3.03
N GLN A 110 14.42 0.16 -3.94
CA GLN A 110 13.74 1.01 -4.94
C GLN A 110 12.26 1.07 -4.63
N VAL A 111 11.63 2.21 -4.93
CA VAL A 111 10.18 2.36 -4.84
C VAL A 111 9.61 2.13 -6.23
N PRO A 112 8.88 1.04 -6.47
CA PRO A 112 8.30 0.71 -7.78
C PRO A 112 7.16 1.66 -8.15
N ALA A 113 6.70 1.61 -9.39
CA ALA A 113 5.41 2.16 -9.75
C ALA A 113 4.31 1.33 -9.10
N VAL A 114 3.35 1.98 -8.44
CA VAL A 114 2.35 1.30 -7.59
C VAL A 114 0.94 1.64 -8.05
N LEU A 115 0.10 0.63 -8.15
CA LEU A 115 -1.36 0.74 -8.21
C LEU A 115 -1.94 0.25 -6.89
N ARG A 116 -2.75 1.09 -6.24
CA ARG A 116 -3.47 0.75 -5.01
C ARG A 116 -4.97 0.75 -5.29
N ARG A 117 -5.63 -0.31 -4.87
CA ARG A 117 -7.08 -0.46 -4.85
C ARG A 117 -7.46 -1.08 -3.52
N ASP A 118 -7.72 -0.29 -2.52
CA ASP A 118 -8.14 -0.63 -1.17
C ASP A 118 -7.94 -2.13 -0.79
N GLY A 119 -6.84 -2.44 -0.13
CA GLY A 119 -6.44 -3.82 0.20
C GLY A 119 -5.73 -4.61 -0.92
N LEU A 120 -5.77 -4.14 -2.17
CA LEU A 120 -4.99 -4.70 -3.27
C LEU A 120 -3.83 -3.76 -3.63
N LEU A 121 -2.62 -4.31 -3.67
CA LEU A 121 -1.40 -3.60 -4.04
C LEU A 121 -0.73 -4.32 -5.22
N LEU A 122 -0.58 -3.61 -6.34
CA LEU A 122 0.24 -4.08 -7.45
C LEU A 122 1.45 -3.15 -7.60
N SER A 123 2.60 -3.74 -7.82
CA SER A 123 3.84 -3.00 -8.02
C SER A 123 4.52 -3.43 -9.32
N VAL A 124 5.05 -2.45 -10.05
CA VAL A 124 5.80 -2.67 -11.29
C VAL A 124 7.19 -2.08 -11.14
N ALA A 125 8.19 -2.94 -11.21
CA ALA A 125 9.60 -2.56 -11.19
C ALA A 125 10.31 -3.08 -12.44
N THR A 126 11.25 -2.28 -12.94
CA THR A 126 12.12 -2.63 -14.08
C THR A 126 13.58 -2.76 -13.65
N SER A 127 13.83 -2.97 -12.36
CA SER A 127 15.18 -3.00 -11.75
C SER A 127 16.02 -1.75 -12.09
N GLY A 128 15.36 -0.60 -12.21
CA GLY A 128 16.00 0.67 -12.57
C GLY A 128 16.16 0.90 -14.09
N ALA A 129 15.87 -0.10 -14.93
CA ALA A 129 16.11 0.01 -16.38
C ALA A 129 15.24 1.08 -17.07
N SER A 130 13.96 1.22 -16.67
CA SER A 130 13.07 2.20 -17.31
C SER A 130 11.89 2.59 -16.42
N PRO A 131 11.98 3.72 -15.71
CA PRO A 131 10.84 4.29 -14.98
C PRO A 131 9.62 4.57 -15.88
N ALA A 132 9.86 4.97 -17.15
CA ALA A 132 8.81 5.23 -18.12
C ALA A 132 8.02 3.93 -18.46
N LEU A 133 8.72 2.81 -18.69
CA LEU A 133 8.06 1.53 -18.94
C LEU A 133 7.23 1.09 -17.70
N ALA A 134 7.78 1.23 -16.49
CA ALA A 134 7.05 0.93 -15.26
C ALA A 134 5.77 1.78 -15.15
N ALA A 135 5.83 3.07 -15.49
CA ALA A 135 4.67 3.96 -15.49
C ALA A 135 3.61 3.56 -16.52
N VAL A 136 4.03 3.19 -17.75
CA VAL A 136 3.13 2.72 -18.82
C VAL A 136 2.42 1.42 -18.40
N LEU A 137 3.16 0.45 -17.86
CA LEU A 137 2.59 -0.81 -17.39
C LEU A 137 1.62 -0.58 -16.21
N ARG A 138 1.98 0.28 -15.26
CA ARG A 138 1.08 0.66 -14.16
C ARG A 138 -0.23 1.28 -14.70
N ALA A 139 -0.13 2.20 -15.67
CA ALA A 139 -1.31 2.82 -16.26
C ALA A 139 -2.18 1.82 -17.05
N ARG A 140 -1.59 0.80 -17.66
CA ARG A 140 -2.32 -0.30 -18.29
C ARG A 140 -3.06 -1.13 -17.24
N LEU A 141 -2.38 -1.56 -16.19
CA LEU A 141 -2.98 -2.29 -15.08
C LEU A 141 -4.12 -1.49 -14.42
N GLU A 142 -3.98 -0.17 -14.32
CA GLU A 142 -5.01 0.70 -13.74
C GLU A 142 -6.33 0.71 -14.52
N ARG A 143 -6.27 0.51 -15.84
CA ARG A 143 -7.46 0.37 -16.69
C ARG A 143 -8.09 -1.02 -16.63
N GLU A 144 -7.27 -2.05 -16.47
CA GLU A 144 -7.71 -3.45 -16.43
C GLU A 144 -8.24 -3.85 -15.04
N ILE A 145 -7.64 -3.29 -13.98
CA ILE A 145 -7.93 -3.63 -12.58
C ILE A 145 -8.72 -2.48 -11.95
N GLY A 146 -10.04 -2.60 -12.03
CA GLY A 146 -10.98 -1.61 -11.51
C GLY A 146 -11.28 -1.78 -10.01
N PRO A 147 -12.25 -1.00 -9.49
CA PRO A 147 -12.66 -1.05 -8.08
C PRO A 147 -13.27 -2.38 -7.66
N GLU A 148 -13.81 -3.17 -8.58
CA GLU A 148 -14.37 -4.50 -8.33
C GLU A 148 -13.35 -5.47 -7.73
N TYR A 149 -12.07 -5.31 -8.06
CA TYR A 149 -10.99 -6.10 -7.46
C TYR A 149 -10.78 -5.76 -5.98
N ALA A 150 -10.94 -4.49 -5.59
CA ALA A 150 -10.88 -4.11 -4.19
C ALA A 150 -12.07 -4.70 -3.40
N MET A 151 -13.26 -4.66 -3.98
CA MET A 151 -14.45 -5.28 -3.39
C MET A 151 -14.25 -6.79 -3.20
N LEU A 152 -13.74 -7.47 -4.23
CA LEU A 152 -13.43 -8.90 -4.14
C LEU A 152 -12.36 -9.21 -3.10
N ALA A 153 -11.29 -8.41 -3.04
CA ALA A 153 -10.23 -8.59 -2.04
C ALA A 153 -10.76 -8.45 -0.59
N ARG A 154 -11.61 -7.44 -0.33
CA ARG A 154 -12.27 -7.27 0.98
C ARG A 154 -13.17 -8.44 1.32
N LEU A 155 -13.98 -8.89 0.37
CA LEU A 155 -14.87 -10.05 0.54
C LEU A 155 -14.06 -11.32 0.87
N LEU A 156 -13.00 -11.59 0.12
CA LEU A 156 -12.10 -12.72 0.37
C LEU A 156 -11.46 -12.64 1.76
N ALA A 157 -11.01 -11.46 2.18
CA ALA A 157 -10.41 -11.25 3.51
C ALA A 157 -11.43 -11.50 4.63
N ALA A 158 -12.67 -11.02 4.47
CA ALA A 158 -13.74 -11.21 5.44
C ALA A 158 -14.13 -12.69 5.60
N LEU A 159 -14.17 -13.44 4.50
CA LEU A 159 -14.44 -14.89 4.51
C LEU A 159 -13.24 -15.68 5.06
N ARG A 160 -12.02 -15.26 4.78
CA ARG A 160 -10.81 -15.98 5.17
C ARG A 160 -10.67 -16.12 6.68
N THR A 161 -10.88 -15.05 7.43
CA THR A 161 -10.65 -15.03 8.89
C THR A 161 -11.49 -16.09 9.62
N PRO A 162 -12.83 -16.17 9.45
CA PRO A 162 -13.63 -17.21 10.07
C PRO A 162 -13.35 -18.61 9.48
N LEU A 163 -13.11 -18.73 8.17
CA LEU A 163 -12.82 -20.02 7.53
C LEU A 163 -11.53 -20.67 8.08
N LEU A 164 -10.51 -19.88 8.39
CA LEU A 164 -9.26 -20.40 8.97
C LEU A 164 -9.46 -21.05 10.33
N LYS A 165 -10.49 -20.67 11.09
CA LYS A 165 -10.82 -21.23 12.43
C LYS A 165 -11.55 -22.56 12.35
N LEU A 166 -12.07 -22.94 11.18
CA LEU A 166 -12.79 -24.22 11.02
C LEU A 166 -11.80 -25.39 10.93
N PRO A 167 -12.20 -26.59 11.41
CA PRO A 167 -11.40 -27.81 11.39
C PRO A 167 -11.40 -28.45 9.99
N LEU A 168 -11.09 -27.65 8.97
CA LEU A 168 -10.94 -28.09 7.58
C LEU A 168 -9.47 -28.19 7.20
N SER A 169 -9.13 -29.14 6.35
CA SER A 169 -7.77 -29.25 5.80
C SER A 169 -7.39 -28.02 4.95
N GLY A 170 -6.09 -27.72 4.85
CA GLY A 170 -5.60 -26.64 4.01
C GLY A 170 -6.06 -26.75 2.54
N PRO A 171 -5.97 -27.94 1.91
CA PRO A 171 -6.49 -28.16 0.55
C PRO A 171 -7.99 -27.89 0.43
N ALA A 172 -8.81 -28.30 1.40
CA ALA A 172 -10.26 -28.04 1.38
C ALA A 172 -10.56 -26.53 1.44
N LYS A 173 -9.88 -25.79 2.31
CA LYS A 173 -10.00 -24.32 2.38
C LYS A 173 -9.59 -23.65 1.07
N LYS A 174 -8.48 -24.10 0.47
CA LYS A 174 -8.02 -23.59 -0.83
C LYS A 174 -9.04 -23.82 -1.93
N MET A 175 -9.64 -25.01 -1.98
CA MET A 175 -10.63 -25.37 -3.00
C MET A 175 -11.89 -24.48 -2.91
N LEU A 176 -12.36 -24.10 -1.71
CA LEU A 176 -13.48 -23.18 -1.55
C LEU A 176 -13.20 -21.82 -2.17
N PHE A 177 -12.02 -21.23 -1.90
CA PHE A 177 -11.63 -19.98 -2.53
C PHE A 177 -11.44 -20.11 -4.04
N GLN A 178 -10.91 -21.24 -4.52
CA GLN A 178 -10.75 -21.49 -5.95
C GLN A 178 -12.10 -21.53 -6.66
N LYS A 179 -13.10 -22.27 -6.12
CA LYS A 179 -14.48 -22.30 -6.66
C LYS A 179 -15.09 -20.89 -6.78
N MET A 180 -14.80 -20.02 -5.81
CA MET A 180 -15.27 -18.64 -5.85
C MET A 180 -14.59 -17.84 -6.96
N LEU A 181 -13.28 -17.99 -7.11
CA LEU A 181 -12.48 -17.24 -8.09
C LEU A 181 -12.66 -17.74 -9.53
N ASP A 182 -12.97 -19.02 -9.72
CA ASP A 182 -13.24 -19.63 -11.03
C ASP A 182 -14.65 -19.29 -11.57
N SER A 183 -15.45 -18.54 -10.81
CA SER A 183 -16.76 -18.07 -11.21
C SER A 183 -16.73 -16.68 -11.86
N ASP A 184 -17.87 -16.23 -12.36
CA ASP A 184 -18.05 -14.88 -12.91
C ASP A 184 -18.16 -13.79 -11.82
N ILE A 185 -17.76 -14.06 -10.58
CA ILE A 185 -17.98 -13.14 -9.46
C ILE A 185 -17.37 -11.76 -9.73
N LEU A 186 -16.19 -11.72 -10.32
CA LEU A 186 -15.52 -10.46 -10.66
C LEU A 186 -16.35 -9.65 -11.68
N GLN A 187 -16.93 -10.33 -12.68
CA GLN A 187 -17.80 -9.68 -13.66
C GLN A 187 -19.11 -9.20 -13.02
N TRP A 188 -19.70 -9.97 -12.11
CA TRP A 188 -20.91 -9.52 -11.40
C TRP A 188 -20.64 -8.28 -10.53
N LEU A 189 -19.49 -8.23 -9.85
CA LEU A 189 -19.08 -7.06 -9.08
C LEU A 189 -18.84 -5.83 -9.98
N ARG A 190 -18.22 -6.03 -11.13
CA ARG A 190 -18.01 -4.97 -12.14
C ARG A 190 -19.33 -4.40 -12.66
N ASP A 191 -20.31 -5.27 -12.90
CA ASP A 191 -21.64 -4.90 -13.39
C ASP A 191 -22.59 -4.39 -12.28
N GLY A 192 -22.13 -4.30 -11.03
CA GLY A 192 -22.95 -3.89 -9.88
C GLY A 192 -23.97 -4.95 -9.42
N ARG A 193 -23.86 -6.19 -9.90
CA ARG A 193 -24.78 -7.31 -9.57
C ARG A 193 -24.42 -7.96 -8.23
N LYS A 194 -24.42 -7.16 -7.17
CA LYS A 194 -23.98 -7.59 -5.82
C LYS A 194 -24.80 -8.74 -5.27
N GLN A 195 -26.12 -8.77 -5.50
CA GLN A 195 -27.02 -9.86 -5.06
C GLN A 195 -26.63 -11.19 -5.68
N ARG A 196 -26.24 -11.19 -6.97
CA ARG A 196 -25.77 -12.40 -7.65
C ARG A 196 -24.45 -12.89 -7.08
N ALA A 197 -23.53 -11.97 -6.80
CA ALA A 197 -22.26 -12.28 -6.12
C ALA A 197 -22.53 -12.83 -4.71
N ALA A 198 -23.43 -12.24 -3.94
CA ALA A 198 -23.83 -12.69 -2.61
C ALA A 198 -24.43 -14.11 -2.63
N ALA A 199 -25.37 -14.38 -3.57
CA ALA A 199 -25.96 -15.70 -3.73
C ALA A 199 -24.90 -16.77 -4.06
N HIS A 200 -23.91 -16.44 -4.87
CA HIS A 200 -22.79 -17.35 -5.15
C HIS A 200 -21.91 -17.59 -3.92
N VAL A 201 -21.59 -16.54 -3.16
CA VAL A 201 -20.84 -16.68 -1.89
C VAL A 201 -21.62 -17.59 -0.91
N GLU A 202 -22.93 -17.40 -0.81
CA GLU A 202 -23.81 -18.23 0.01
C GLU A 202 -23.79 -19.70 -0.44
N ALA A 203 -23.86 -19.95 -1.75
CA ALA A 203 -23.79 -21.30 -2.29
C ALA A 203 -22.45 -22.01 -2.01
N VAL A 204 -21.34 -21.27 -1.96
CA VAL A 204 -20.01 -21.84 -1.70
C VAL A 204 -19.72 -21.98 -0.20
N PHE A 205 -20.09 -21.00 0.61
CA PHE A 205 -19.68 -20.89 2.01
C PHE A 205 -20.82 -20.98 3.03
N GLY A 206 -22.09 -20.82 2.63
CA GLY A 206 -23.22 -20.67 3.56
C GLY A 206 -23.43 -21.85 4.50
N HIS A 207 -23.05 -23.07 4.09
CA HIS A 207 -23.07 -24.24 4.96
C HIS A 207 -21.95 -24.29 6.02
N LEU A 208 -20.98 -23.38 5.93
CA LEU A 208 -19.79 -23.30 6.81
C LEU A 208 -19.73 -22.01 7.62
N LEU A 209 -20.22 -20.90 7.05
CA LEU A 209 -20.06 -19.56 7.57
C LEU A 209 -21.39 -18.78 7.57
N PRO A 210 -21.61 -17.85 8.50
CA PRO A 210 -22.76 -16.95 8.47
C PRO A 210 -22.56 -15.85 7.42
N VAL A 211 -22.66 -16.22 6.14
CA VAL A 211 -22.31 -15.36 4.99
C VAL A 211 -23.09 -14.05 5.01
N GLY A 212 -24.39 -14.06 5.28
CA GLY A 212 -25.20 -12.84 5.35
C GLY A 212 -24.61 -11.80 6.30
N ARG A 213 -24.25 -12.20 7.53
CA ARG A 213 -23.62 -11.29 8.52
C ARG A 213 -22.26 -10.78 8.06
N ILE A 214 -21.50 -11.60 7.33
CA ILE A 214 -20.18 -11.20 6.80
C ILE A 214 -20.37 -10.15 5.72
N LEU A 215 -21.33 -10.32 4.82
CA LEU A 215 -21.62 -9.40 3.74
C LEU A 215 -22.18 -8.06 4.27
N ASP A 216 -23.06 -8.09 5.26
CA ASP A 216 -23.64 -6.90 5.90
C ASP A 216 -22.58 -6.03 6.61
N ALA A 217 -21.50 -6.65 7.07
CA ALA A 217 -20.39 -5.96 7.72
C ALA A 217 -19.40 -5.30 6.74
N LEU A 218 -19.52 -5.54 5.42
CA LEU A 218 -18.65 -4.94 4.43
C LEU A 218 -19.04 -3.48 4.15
N PRO A 219 -18.07 -2.58 3.93
CA PRO A 219 -18.33 -1.15 3.66
C PRO A 219 -19.12 -0.91 2.36
N ASP A 220 -19.17 -1.89 1.48
CA ASP A 220 -19.90 -1.81 0.20
C ASP A 220 -21.35 -2.35 0.29
N ALA A 221 -21.87 -2.59 1.48
CA ALA A 221 -23.26 -2.99 1.68
C ALA A 221 -24.26 -1.96 1.05
N PRO A 222 -25.48 -2.38 0.66
CA PRO A 222 -26.05 -3.71 0.82
C PRO A 222 -25.62 -4.70 -0.27
N TRP A 223 -25.27 -5.92 0.13
CA TRP A 223 -24.97 -7.05 -0.76
C TRP A 223 -26.22 -7.90 -1.03
N THR A 224 -27.21 -7.79 -0.16
CA THR A 224 -28.52 -8.44 -0.25
C THR A 224 -29.60 -7.39 -0.41
N ASP A 225 -30.74 -7.75 -1.01
CA ASP A 225 -31.88 -6.83 -1.07
C ASP A 225 -32.38 -6.53 0.34
N THR A 226 -32.33 -5.25 0.72
CA THR A 226 -32.93 -4.73 1.96
C THR A 226 -34.35 -4.25 1.74
N ASN A 227 -34.99 -4.62 0.65
CA ASN A 227 -36.39 -4.31 0.41
C ASN A 227 -37.26 -5.50 0.78
N PRO A 228 -38.20 -5.33 1.74
CA PRO A 228 -39.18 -6.34 2.07
C PRO A 228 -40.19 -6.54 0.95
#